data_9a4e82db34ac174e2ae1867a4c25a708
#
_entry.id   9a4e82db34ac174e2ae1867a4c25a708
#
_cell.length_a   1.000
_cell.length_b   1.000
_cell.length_c   1.000
_cell.angle_alpha   90.00
_cell.angle_beta   90.00
_cell.angle_gamma   90.00
#
_symmetry.space_group_name_H-M   'P 1'
#
loop_
_entity.id
_entity.type
_entity.pdbx_description
1 polymer ?
#
loop_
_entity_poly.entity_id
_entity_poly.type
_entity_poly.pdbx_seq_one_letter_code
_entity_poly.pdbx_strand_id
1 'polypeptide(L)'
;MRVALYGASGKVGVLLRPALADAGHDVVDGREAGPAESDAAVDFTTPDAVVANVEACLAAGVPVVIGTTGFDVGAIDEAARAADLPCFYAPNFTQGAVLMMRFAEEAARVFPRAEIVELHSDAKRDAPSGTSRATAERMGTDPPIHSVRLPGLVAHQEVVFGGMGETLTIRHDTMSREAFVPGVLLALERVRDLPPGLTVGLDALL
;
A
#
# COMPACT_ATOMS: atom_id res chain seq x y z
N MET A 1 9.70 -6.10 18.39
CA MET A 1 8.52 -5.32 18.83
C MET A 1 7.35 -6.24 19.04
N ARG A 2 6.44 -5.88 19.95
CA ARG A 2 5.11 -6.52 20.02
C ARG A 2 4.18 -5.78 19.05
N VAL A 3 3.56 -6.51 18.13
CA VAL A 3 2.76 -5.97 17.03
C VAL A 3 1.34 -6.47 17.09
N ALA A 4 0.36 -5.56 17.20
CA ALA A 4 -1.06 -5.90 17.09
C ALA A 4 -1.45 -5.99 15.61
N LEU A 5 -1.77 -7.18 15.11
CA LEU A 5 -2.21 -7.39 13.73
C LEU A 5 -3.74 -7.48 13.65
N TYR A 6 -4.38 -6.43 13.15
CA TYR A 6 -5.79 -6.42 12.82
C TYR A 6 -6.02 -7.01 11.42
N GLY A 7 -6.98 -7.91 11.32
CA GLY A 7 -7.25 -8.64 10.08
C GLY A 7 -6.35 -9.87 9.90
N ALA A 8 -5.82 -10.45 10.98
CA ALA A 8 -4.90 -11.60 10.97
C ALA A 8 -5.43 -12.84 10.19
N SER A 9 -6.74 -13.03 10.13
CA SER A 9 -7.40 -14.12 9.38
C SER A 9 -7.74 -13.75 7.93
N GLY A 10 -7.49 -12.51 7.51
CA GLY A 10 -7.76 -12.01 6.16
C GLY A 10 -6.72 -12.50 5.13
N LYS A 11 -7.01 -12.22 3.83
CA LYS A 11 -6.16 -12.67 2.69
C LYS A 11 -4.70 -12.19 2.77
N VAL A 12 -4.44 -11.05 3.39
CA VAL A 12 -3.10 -10.49 3.60
C VAL A 12 -2.59 -10.86 4.99
N GLY A 13 -3.45 -10.80 6.01
CA GLY A 13 -3.08 -11.07 7.40
C GLY A 13 -2.47 -12.46 7.62
N VAL A 14 -2.99 -13.49 6.95
CA VAL A 14 -2.45 -14.86 7.02
C VAL A 14 -1.02 -14.98 6.48
N LEU A 15 -0.60 -14.08 5.60
CA LEU A 15 0.76 -13.98 5.07
C LEU A 15 1.63 -13.10 5.98
N LEU A 16 1.06 -12.03 6.52
CA LEU A 16 1.80 -11.10 7.38
C LEU A 16 2.16 -11.72 8.73
N ARG A 17 1.27 -12.50 9.33
CA ARG A 17 1.50 -13.07 10.66
C ARG A 17 2.80 -13.88 10.75
N PRO A 18 3.05 -14.90 9.91
CA PRO A 18 4.32 -15.62 9.93
C PRO A 18 5.51 -14.72 9.53
N ALA A 19 5.36 -13.86 8.53
CA ALA A 19 6.45 -13.00 8.07
C ALA A 19 6.91 -12.00 9.14
N LEU A 20 5.99 -11.44 9.91
CA LEU A 20 6.31 -10.58 11.05
C LEU A 20 7.02 -11.37 12.16
N ALA A 21 6.57 -12.60 12.44
CA ALA A 21 7.21 -13.47 13.43
C ALA A 21 8.63 -13.86 12.98
N ASP A 22 8.83 -14.21 11.72
CA ASP A 22 10.14 -14.53 11.14
C ASP A 22 11.09 -13.32 11.17
N ALA A 23 10.55 -12.10 11.08
CA ALA A 23 11.30 -10.85 11.27
C ALA A 23 11.59 -10.52 12.76
N GLY A 24 11.23 -11.40 13.70
CA GLY A 24 11.53 -11.27 15.12
C GLY A 24 10.54 -10.43 15.92
N HIS A 25 9.31 -10.25 15.42
CA HIS A 25 8.24 -9.57 16.15
C HIS A 25 7.37 -10.56 16.94
N ASP A 26 6.90 -10.12 18.11
CA ASP A 26 5.84 -10.81 18.86
C ASP A 26 4.48 -10.36 18.31
N VAL A 27 3.78 -11.24 17.59
CA VAL A 27 2.56 -10.89 16.86
C VAL A 27 1.32 -11.37 17.60
N VAL A 28 0.50 -10.43 18.05
CA VAL A 28 -0.79 -10.68 18.68
C VAL A 28 -1.95 -10.36 17.74
N ASP A 29 -3.08 -11.05 17.88
CA ASP A 29 -4.29 -10.67 17.15
C ASP A 29 -4.87 -9.40 17.78
N GLY A 30 -4.89 -8.31 17.01
CA GLY A 30 -5.34 -7.01 17.48
C GLY A 30 -6.81 -6.97 17.90
N ARG A 31 -7.64 -7.83 17.31
CA ARG A 31 -9.05 -7.96 17.67
C ARG A 31 -9.26 -8.63 19.02
N GLU A 32 -8.45 -9.62 19.36
CA GLU A 32 -8.57 -10.41 20.60
C GLU A 32 -7.82 -9.73 21.76
N ALA A 33 -6.58 -9.29 21.52
CA ALA A 33 -5.72 -8.71 22.54
C ALA A 33 -5.92 -7.19 22.73
N GLY A 34 -6.47 -6.51 21.72
CA GLY A 34 -6.47 -5.05 21.66
C GLY A 34 -5.08 -4.47 21.41
N PRO A 35 -4.96 -3.13 21.33
CA PRO A 35 -3.68 -2.46 21.06
C PRO A 35 -2.80 -2.28 22.31
N ALA A 36 -3.38 -2.39 23.52
CA ALA A 36 -2.64 -2.18 24.76
C ALA A 36 -1.42 -3.09 24.86
N GLU A 37 -0.29 -2.55 25.32
CA GLU A 37 1.00 -3.24 25.42
C GLU A 37 1.66 -3.59 24.05
N SER A 38 1.15 -3.09 22.92
CA SER A 38 1.81 -3.22 21.62
C SER A 38 2.70 -2.01 21.34
N ASP A 39 3.83 -2.26 20.66
CA ASP A 39 4.75 -1.19 20.23
C ASP A 39 4.28 -0.50 18.96
N ALA A 40 3.52 -1.22 18.12
CA ALA A 40 2.90 -0.75 16.90
C ALA A 40 1.72 -1.65 16.51
N ALA A 41 0.86 -1.17 15.61
CA ALA A 41 -0.22 -1.94 15.03
C ALA A 41 -0.13 -1.99 13.51
N VAL A 42 -0.69 -3.05 12.91
CA VAL A 42 -0.84 -3.22 11.46
C VAL A 42 -2.29 -3.54 11.18
N ASP A 43 -2.97 -2.76 10.30
CA ASP A 43 -4.37 -2.98 9.94
C ASP A 43 -4.54 -3.35 8.47
N PHE A 44 -5.04 -4.55 8.23
CA PHE A 44 -5.52 -5.06 6.94
C PHE A 44 -6.93 -5.63 7.08
N THR A 45 -7.87 -4.78 7.47
CA THR A 45 -9.26 -5.17 7.75
C THR A 45 -10.22 -4.74 6.62
N THR A 46 -11.25 -3.99 6.96
CA THR A 46 -12.25 -3.47 6.04
C THR A 46 -12.45 -1.96 6.25
N PRO A 47 -12.99 -1.23 5.25
CA PRO A 47 -13.25 0.21 5.39
C PRO A 47 -14.10 0.57 6.62
N ASP A 48 -15.05 -0.30 6.98
CA ASP A 48 -15.96 -0.07 8.11
C ASP A 48 -15.29 -0.30 9.47
N ALA A 49 -14.18 -1.04 9.52
CA ALA A 49 -13.51 -1.41 10.77
C ALA A 49 -12.25 -0.57 11.05
N VAL A 50 -11.54 -0.15 10.02
CA VAL A 50 -10.20 0.45 10.15
C VAL A 50 -10.20 1.71 10.99
N VAL A 51 -11.21 2.58 10.87
CA VAL A 51 -11.27 3.85 11.63
C VAL A 51 -11.34 3.57 13.13
N ALA A 52 -12.25 2.70 13.55
CA ALA A 52 -12.38 2.34 14.97
C ALA A 52 -11.12 1.62 15.51
N ASN A 53 -10.47 0.78 14.71
CA ASN A 53 -9.22 0.13 15.09
C ASN A 53 -8.10 1.14 15.30
N VAL A 54 -7.96 2.11 14.39
CA VAL A 54 -6.95 3.17 14.47
C VAL A 54 -7.20 4.06 15.68
N GLU A 55 -8.45 4.51 15.91
CA GLU A 55 -8.81 5.31 17.08
C GLU A 55 -8.47 4.58 18.40
N ALA A 56 -8.74 3.26 18.48
CA ALA A 56 -8.38 2.46 19.66
C ALA A 56 -6.87 2.38 19.84
N CYS A 57 -6.08 2.25 18.75
CA CYS A 57 -4.63 2.26 18.81
C CYS A 57 -4.09 3.61 19.27
N LEU A 58 -4.57 4.71 18.70
CA LEU A 58 -4.18 6.06 19.07
C LEU A 58 -4.49 6.37 20.54
N ALA A 59 -5.67 5.96 21.02
CA ALA A 59 -6.05 6.11 22.44
C ALA A 59 -5.13 5.31 23.38
N ALA A 60 -4.52 4.21 22.90
CA ALA A 60 -3.56 3.40 23.63
C ALA A 60 -2.09 3.88 23.47
N GLY A 61 -1.83 4.94 22.71
CA GLY A 61 -0.48 5.42 22.45
C GLY A 61 0.29 4.60 21.41
N VAL A 62 -0.40 3.87 20.53
CA VAL A 62 0.18 2.90 19.60
C VAL A 62 0.12 3.42 18.15
N PRO A 63 1.27 3.61 17.47
CA PRO A 63 1.33 3.98 16.06
C PRO A 63 0.81 2.87 15.16
N VAL A 64 0.24 3.23 13.99
CA VAL A 64 -0.45 2.28 13.11
C VAL A 64 0.04 2.33 11.67
N VAL A 65 0.30 1.15 11.10
CA VAL A 65 0.50 0.93 9.65
C VAL A 65 -0.80 0.42 9.05
N ILE A 66 -1.36 1.15 8.09
CA ILE A 66 -2.69 0.92 7.50
C ILE A 66 -2.55 0.46 6.07
N GLY A 67 -3.05 -0.74 5.76
CA GLY A 67 -3.16 -1.28 4.40
C GLY A 67 -4.60 -1.44 3.94
N THR A 68 -5.56 -1.22 4.81
CA THR A 68 -6.99 -1.14 4.45
C THR A 68 -7.23 0.10 3.59
N THR A 69 -8.05 -0.02 2.55
CA THR A 69 -8.38 1.10 1.64
C THR A 69 -9.86 1.45 1.71
N GLY A 70 -10.25 2.63 1.23
CA GLY A 70 -11.66 3.03 1.11
C GLY A 70 -12.26 3.66 2.37
N PHE A 71 -11.43 4.21 3.25
CA PHE A 71 -11.83 4.97 4.44
C PHE A 71 -11.56 6.48 4.26
N ASP A 72 -12.01 7.29 5.19
CA ASP A 72 -11.71 8.73 5.23
C ASP A 72 -10.29 8.96 5.76
N VAL A 73 -9.40 9.29 4.83
CA VAL A 73 -7.97 9.57 5.11
C VAL A 73 -7.81 10.82 5.97
N GLY A 74 -8.66 11.84 5.76
CA GLY A 74 -8.60 13.08 6.52
C GLY A 74 -8.95 12.88 7.98
N ALA A 75 -9.97 12.07 8.28
CA ALA A 75 -10.36 11.75 9.65
C ALA A 75 -9.23 11.05 10.43
N ILE A 76 -8.51 10.15 9.78
CA ILE A 76 -7.34 9.47 10.40
C ILE A 76 -6.19 10.46 10.64
N ASP A 77 -5.89 11.36 9.71
CA ASP A 77 -4.83 12.37 9.89
C ASP A 77 -5.16 13.30 11.06
N GLU A 78 -6.39 13.77 11.15
CA GLU A 78 -6.85 14.62 12.26
C GLU A 78 -6.74 13.90 13.62
N ALA A 79 -7.20 12.66 13.71
CA ALA A 79 -7.12 11.86 14.93
C ALA A 79 -5.66 11.58 15.34
N ALA A 80 -4.79 11.24 14.38
CA ALA A 80 -3.37 10.99 14.64
C ALA A 80 -2.63 12.24 15.12
N ARG A 81 -2.92 13.42 14.53
CA ARG A 81 -2.37 14.71 14.99
C ARG A 81 -2.87 15.07 16.38
N ALA A 82 -4.16 14.87 16.66
CA ALA A 82 -4.73 15.13 17.97
C ALA A 82 -4.14 14.25 19.07
N ALA A 83 -3.75 13.01 18.72
CA ALA A 83 -3.09 12.08 19.63
C ALA A 83 -1.56 12.28 19.74
N ASP A 84 -0.97 13.19 18.94
CA ASP A 84 0.48 13.38 18.79
C ASP A 84 1.23 12.09 18.43
N LEU A 85 0.61 11.27 17.56
CA LEU A 85 1.14 9.96 17.15
C LEU A 85 1.23 9.84 15.63
N PRO A 86 2.26 9.09 15.12
CA PRO A 86 2.35 8.80 13.71
C PRO A 86 1.42 7.67 13.29
N CYS A 87 0.80 7.85 12.13
CA CYS A 87 0.16 6.79 11.34
C CYS A 87 0.78 6.74 9.95
N PHE A 88 0.83 5.56 9.38
CA PHE A 88 1.28 5.36 8.02
C PHE A 88 0.21 4.64 7.21
N TYR A 89 -0.12 5.15 6.03
CA TYR A 89 -1.07 4.53 5.11
C TYR A 89 -0.46 4.36 3.73
N ALA A 90 -0.60 3.18 3.14
CA ALA A 90 -0.33 3.01 1.71
C ALA A 90 -1.44 2.20 1.03
N PRO A 91 -1.97 2.67 -0.11
CA PRO A 91 -2.93 1.90 -0.89
C PRO A 91 -2.28 0.69 -1.59
N ASN A 92 -0.95 0.66 -1.65
CA ASN A 92 -0.16 -0.44 -2.20
C ASN A 92 1.18 -0.55 -1.45
N PHE A 93 1.46 -1.71 -0.89
CA PHE A 93 2.71 -2.03 -0.18
C PHE A 93 3.74 -2.74 -1.08
N THR A 94 3.49 -2.89 -2.37
CA THR A 94 4.43 -3.51 -3.29
C THR A 94 5.51 -2.51 -3.70
N GLN A 95 6.74 -2.68 -3.21
CA GLN A 95 7.86 -1.77 -3.47
C GLN A 95 8.13 -1.59 -4.98
N GLY A 96 8.08 -2.71 -5.75
CA GLY A 96 8.28 -2.67 -7.20
C GLY A 96 7.22 -1.83 -7.94
N ALA A 97 5.96 -1.86 -7.51
CA ALA A 97 4.91 -1.03 -8.11
C ALA A 97 5.16 0.47 -7.84
N VAL A 98 5.61 0.81 -6.64
CA VAL A 98 5.95 2.19 -6.28
C VAL A 98 7.15 2.70 -7.09
N LEU A 99 8.19 1.89 -7.22
CA LEU A 99 9.36 2.22 -8.06
C LEU A 99 8.99 2.35 -9.53
N MET A 100 8.14 1.47 -10.06
CA MET A 100 7.60 1.59 -11.42
C MET A 100 6.90 2.93 -11.62
N MET A 101 6.05 3.36 -10.69
CA MET A 101 5.35 4.65 -10.77
C MET A 101 6.34 5.83 -10.74
N ARG A 102 7.37 5.80 -9.88
CA ARG A 102 8.43 6.83 -9.85
C ARG A 102 9.19 6.91 -11.16
N PHE A 103 9.60 5.78 -11.71
CA PHE A 103 10.31 5.74 -12.97
C PHE A 103 9.43 6.18 -14.14
N ALA A 104 8.14 5.85 -14.11
CA ALA A 104 7.17 6.33 -15.11
C ALA A 104 6.99 7.86 -15.05
N GLU A 105 6.95 8.44 -13.85
CA GLU A 105 6.91 9.89 -13.66
C GLU A 105 8.14 10.58 -14.26
N GLU A 106 9.35 10.03 -14.01
CA GLU A 106 10.58 10.58 -14.60
C GLU A 106 10.62 10.43 -16.13
N ALA A 107 10.22 9.26 -16.65
CA ALA A 107 10.17 9.01 -18.08
C ALA A 107 9.16 9.93 -18.80
N ALA A 108 8.03 10.23 -18.14
CA ALA A 108 7.01 11.12 -18.71
C ALA A 108 7.50 12.56 -18.96
N ARG A 109 8.57 12.99 -18.29
CA ARG A 109 9.19 14.31 -18.53
C ARG A 109 10.03 14.36 -19.81
N VAL A 110 10.39 13.20 -20.35
CA VAL A 110 11.29 13.05 -21.50
C VAL A 110 10.54 12.61 -22.75
N PHE A 111 9.63 11.64 -22.60
CA PHE A 111 8.89 11.05 -23.71
C PHE A 111 7.58 11.80 -23.99
N PRO A 112 7.27 12.10 -25.28
CA PRO A 112 6.09 12.88 -25.64
C PRO A 112 4.76 12.12 -25.52
N ARG A 113 4.80 10.78 -25.50
CA ARG A 113 3.61 9.91 -25.42
C ARG A 113 3.88 8.66 -24.60
N ALA A 114 2.85 8.19 -23.91
CA ALA A 114 2.84 6.92 -23.20
C ALA A 114 1.47 6.25 -23.30
N GLU A 115 1.46 4.94 -23.15
CA GLU A 115 0.25 4.13 -22.92
C GLU A 115 0.49 3.18 -21.74
N ILE A 116 -0.56 2.84 -21.01
CA ILE A 116 -0.51 1.92 -19.88
C ILE A 116 -1.28 0.66 -20.22
N VAL A 117 -0.69 -0.51 -19.98
CA VAL A 117 -1.37 -1.80 -20.05
C VAL A 117 -1.38 -2.41 -18.66
N GLU A 118 -2.59 -2.63 -18.10
CA GLU A 118 -2.74 -3.27 -16.81
C GLU A 118 -3.46 -4.62 -16.95
N LEU A 119 -2.91 -5.65 -16.29
CA LEU A 119 -3.39 -7.02 -16.45
C LEU A 119 -3.70 -7.58 -15.06
N HIS A 120 -4.92 -8.03 -14.86
CA HIS A 120 -5.37 -8.60 -13.58
C HIS A 120 -6.20 -9.87 -13.81
N SER A 121 -6.42 -10.58 -12.71
CA SER A 121 -7.36 -11.68 -12.66
C SER A 121 -8.75 -11.25 -13.16
N ASP A 122 -9.45 -12.16 -13.82
CA ASP A 122 -10.83 -12.00 -14.27
C ASP A 122 -11.84 -11.71 -13.13
N ALA A 123 -11.47 -12.05 -11.89
CA ALA A 123 -12.26 -11.72 -10.70
C ALA A 123 -12.22 -10.22 -10.32
N LYS A 124 -11.29 -9.42 -10.88
CA LYS A 124 -11.20 -7.98 -10.63
C LYS A 124 -12.25 -7.22 -11.42
N ARG A 125 -13.18 -6.56 -10.73
CA ARG A 125 -14.34 -5.88 -11.32
C ARG A 125 -14.05 -4.48 -11.83
N ASP A 126 -13.20 -3.73 -11.12
CA ASP A 126 -12.85 -2.36 -11.52
C ASP A 126 -11.85 -2.38 -12.70
N ALA A 127 -12.06 -1.47 -13.63
CA ALA A 127 -11.19 -1.17 -14.76
C ALA A 127 -11.29 0.34 -15.08
N PRO A 128 -10.17 1.05 -15.30
CA PRO A 128 -8.80 0.65 -15.02
C PRO A 128 -8.54 0.43 -13.52
N SER A 129 -7.41 -0.25 -13.20
CA SER A 129 -6.99 -0.48 -11.81
C SER A 129 -6.66 0.84 -11.09
N GLY A 130 -6.77 0.84 -9.74
CA GLY A 130 -6.37 2.00 -8.94
C GLY A 130 -4.90 2.40 -9.14
N THR A 131 -4.01 1.39 -9.26
CA THR A 131 -2.58 1.62 -9.51
C THR A 131 -2.34 2.29 -10.86
N SER A 132 -3.06 1.88 -11.92
CA SER A 132 -2.89 2.49 -13.26
C SER A 132 -3.37 3.93 -13.30
N ARG A 133 -4.49 4.23 -12.64
CA ARG A 133 -4.97 5.61 -12.50
C ARG A 133 -3.96 6.47 -11.73
N ALA A 134 -3.46 5.97 -10.59
CA ALA A 134 -2.44 6.66 -9.80
C ALA A 134 -1.12 6.86 -10.58
N THR A 135 -0.75 5.90 -11.45
CA THR A 135 0.40 6.04 -12.33
C THR A 135 0.20 7.18 -13.33
N ALA A 136 -0.95 7.23 -14.02
CA ALA A 136 -1.29 8.29 -14.97
C ALA A 136 -1.32 9.67 -14.29
N GLU A 137 -1.96 9.77 -13.13
CA GLU A 137 -2.00 10.99 -12.33
C GLU A 137 -0.60 11.47 -11.95
N ARG A 138 0.26 10.56 -11.49
CA ARG A 138 1.64 10.87 -11.11
C ARG A 138 2.50 11.32 -12.30
N MET A 139 2.29 10.73 -13.47
CA MET A 139 2.92 11.16 -14.72
C MET A 139 2.49 12.57 -15.15
N GLY A 140 1.40 13.10 -14.61
CA GLY A 140 0.84 14.41 -14.98
C GLY A 140 0.27 14.44 -16.41
N THR A 141 -0.08 13.26 -16.95
CA THR A 141 -0.59 13.09 -18.31
C THR A 141 -1.85 12.23 -18.29
N ASP A 142 -2.58 12.19 -19.41
CA ASP A 142 -3.78 11.34 -19.56
C ASP A 142 -3.51 10.26 -20.64
N PRO A 143 -2.66 9.28 -20.33
CA PRO A 143 -2.33 8.22 -21.27
C PRO A 143 -3.51 7.25 -21.41
N PRO A 144 -3.74 6.66 -22.60
CA PRO A 144 -4.65 5.53 -22.75
C PRO A 144 -4.29 4.39 -21.79
N ILE A 145 -5.30 3.85 -21.11
CA ILE A 145 -5.12 2.71 -20.19
C ILE A 145 -5.89 1.51 -20.74
N HIS A 146 -5.16 0.45 -21.04
CA HIS A 146 -5.69 -0.82 -21.54
C HIS A 146 -5.80 -1.83 -20.41
N SER A 147 -7.00 -2.33 -20.17
CA SER A 147 -7.28 -3.28 -19.08
C SER A 147 -7.45 -4.69 -19.62
N VAL A 148 -6.63 -5.62 -19.19
CA VAL A 148 -6.71 -7.05 -19.51
C VAL A 148 -7.21 -7.81 -18.29
N ARG A 149 -8.18 -8.70 -18.48
CA ARG A 149 -8.76 -9.58 -17.43
C ARG A 149 -8.72 -11.02 -17.90
N LEU A 150 -7.83 -11.84 -17.28
CA LEU A 150 -7.66 -13.25 -17.63
C LEU A 150 -7.43 -14.11 -16.37
N PRO A 151 -7.89 -15.37 -16.37
CA PRO A 151 -7.51 -16.35 -15.36
C PRO A 151 -5.99 -16.52 -15.29
N GLY A 152 -5.46 -16.74 -14.09
CA GLY A 152 -4.02 -16.94 -13.86
C GLY A 152 -3.20 -15.67 -13.66
N LEU A 153 -3.75 -14.51 -13.99
CA LEU A 153 -3.11 -13.22 -13.67
C LEU A 153 -3.36 -12.82 -12.20
N VAL A 154 -2.43 -12.08 -11.62
CA VAL A 154 -2.56 -11.47 -10.28
C VAL A 154 -2.73 -9.96 -10.42
N ALA A 155 -1.63 -9.23 -10.60
CA ALA A 155 -1.62 -7.79 -10.85
C ALA A 155 -0.33 -7.40 -11.56
N HIS A 156 -0.43 -6.93 -12.77
CA HIS A 156 0.70 -6.57 -13.62
C HIS A 156 0.42 -5.21 -14.26
N GLN A 157 1.47 -4.44 -14.51
CA GLN A 157 1.35 -3.17 -15.22
C GLN A 157 2.60 -2.91 -16.06
N GLU A 158 2.37 -2.47 -17.29
CA GLU A 158 3.38 -1.91 -18.18
C GLU A 158 3.06 -0.46 -18.47
N VAL A 159 4.07 0.39 -18.47
CA VAL A 159 4.00 1.75 -19.02
C VAL A 159 4.94 1.79 -20.21
N VAL A 160 4.38 1.98 -21.39
CA VAL A 160 5.10 2.02 -22.67
C VAL A 160 5.20 3.45 -23.14
N PHE A 161 6.40 3.96 -23.24
CA PHE A 161 6.72 5.29 -23.75
C PHE A 161 7.21 5.21 -25.19
N GLY A 162 6.77 6.15 -26.02
CA GLY A 162 7.18 6.26 -27.43
C GLY A 162 7.92 7.56 -27.71
N GLY A 163 9.06 7.44 -28.39
CA GLY A 163 9.89 8.55 -28.90
C GLY A 163 10.25 8.36 -30.37
N MET A 164 11.05 9.28 -30.92
CA MET A 164 11.48 9.19 -32.31
C MET A 164 12.49 8.03 -32.48
N GLY A 165 12.02 6.93 -33.06
CA GLY A 165 12.86 5.76 -33.36
C GLY A 165 13.13 4.86 -32.15
N GLU A 166 12.44 5.07 -31.01
CA GLU A 166 12.64 4.28 -29.80
C GLU A 166 11.36 4.11 -29.00
N THR A 167 11.34 3.10 -28.14
CA THR A 167 10.35 2.92 -27.07
C THR A 167 11.07 2.58 -25.78
N LEU A 168 10.49 3.01 -24.64
CA LEU A 168 10.90 2.57 -23.31
C LEU A 168 9.70 1.87 -22.66
N THR A 169 9.90 0.67 -22.12
CA THR A 169 8.87 -0.04 -21.36
C THR A 169 9.34 -0.22 -19.92
N ILE A 170 8.51 0.20 -18.98
CA ILE A 170 8.71 -0.04 -17.55
C ILE A 170 7.60 -1.00 -17.09
N ARG A 171 7.98 -2.17 -16.56
CA ARG A 171 7.03 -3.22 -16.18
C ARG A 171 7.24 -3.66 -14.74
N HIS A 172 6.12 -3.89 -14.06
CA HIS A 172 6.09 -4.54 -12.75
C HIS A 172 5.04 -5.66 -12.75
N ASP A 173 5.42 -6.80 -12.20
CA ASP A 173 4.58 -7.99 -12.06
C ASP A 173 4.45 -8.38 -10.59
N THR A 174 3.24 -8.37 -10.05
CA THR A 174 2.92 -8.96 -8.76
C THR A 174 2.49 -10.41 -8.99
N MET A 175 3.29 -11.36 -8.52
CA MET A 175 3.03 -12.79 -8.72
C MET A 175 2.19 -13.40 -7.59
N SER A 176 2.28 -12.81 -6.39
CA SER A 176 1.48 -13.22 -5.22
C SER A 176 1.29 -12.04 -4.26
N ARG A 177 0.37 -12.19 -3.28
CA ARG A 177 0.19 -11.19 -2.21
C ARG A 177 1.38 -11.09 -1.24
N GLU A 178 2.29 -12.03 -1.25
CA GLU A 178 3.55 -11.97 -0.50
C GLU A 178 4.38 -10.73 -0.88
N ALA A 179 4.18 -10.19 -2.08
CA ALA A 179 4.80 -8.95 -2.53
C ALA A 179 4.50 -7.74 -1.63
N PHE A 180 3.46 -7.80 -0.79
CA PHE A 180 3.15 -6.75 0.19
C PHE A 180 4.04 -6.81 1.43
N VAL A 181 4.53 -8.01 1.78
CA VAL A 181 5.27 -8.24 3.03
C VAL A 181 6.48 -7.32 3.20
N PRO A 182 7.39 -7.18 2.22
CA PRO A 182 8.55 -6.30 2.38
C PRO A 182 8.19 -4.83 2.65
N GLY A 183 7.14 -4.34 1.99
CA GLY A 183 6.68 -2.96 2.20
C GLY A 183 6.02 -2.75 3.57
N VAL A 184 5.29 -3.77 4.07
CA VAL A 184 4.70 -3.69 5.42
C VAL A 184 5.79 -3.73 6.49
N LEU A 185 6.79 -4.59 6.34
CA LEU A 185 7.95 -4.65 7.24
C LEU A 185 8.69 -3.31 7.28
N LEU A 186 8.98 -2.74 6.10
CA LEU A 186 9.61 -1.41 6.00
C LEU A 186 8.78 -0.33 6.72
N ALA A 187 7.47 -0.31 6.49
CA ALA A 187 6.59 0.67 7.14
C ALA A 187 6.56 0.47 8.66
N LEU A 188 6.52 -0.76 9.14
CA LEU A 188 6.53 -1.08 10.55
C LEU A 188 7.84 -0.67 11.25
N GLU A 189 8.97 -0.85 10.57
CA GLU A 189 10.28 -0.40 11.07
C GLU A 189 10.37 1.12 11.19
N ARG A 190 9.69 1.85 10.31
CA ARG A 190 9.81 3.32 10.18
C ARG A 190 8.68 4.10 10.85
N VAL A 191 7.51 3.48 11.08
CA VAL A 191 6.31 4.21 11.53
C VAL A 191 6.54 5.03 12.79
N ARG A 192 7.36 4.56 13.73
CA ARG A 192 7.64 5.24 15.00
C ARG A 192 8.53 6.48 14.85
N ASP A 193 9.25 6.58 13.74
CA ASP A 193 10.16 7.70 13.44
C ASP A 193 9.50 8.78 12.58
N LEU A 194 8.25 8.53 12.14
CA LEU A 194 7.49 9.48 11.34
C LEU A 194 6.93 10.62 12.21
N PRO A 195 6.67 11.79 11.62
CA PRO A 195 6.01 12.87 12.33
C PRO A 195 4.57 12.50 12.72
N PRO A 196 4.01 13.12 13.80
CA PRO A 196 2.61 12.98 14.14
C PRO A 196 1.68 13.32 12.98
N GLY A 197 0.60 12.55 12.83
CA GLY A 197 -0.33 12.63 11.71
C GLY A 197 -0.19 11.43 10.77
N LEU A 198 -0.82 11.50 9.60
CA LEU A 198 -0.85 10.42 8.62
C LEU A 198 0.16 10.66 7.49
N THR A 199 1.21 9.85 7.44
CA THR A 199 2.09 9.76 6.26
C THR A 199 1.46 8.82 5.24
N VAL A 200 1.34 9.28 3.98
CA VAL A 200 0.67 8.54 2.91
C VAL A 200 1.64 8.16 1.79
N GLY A 201 1.56 6.90 1.37
CA GLY A 201 2.31 6.38 0.23
C GLY A 201 3.65 5.73 0.63
N LEU A 202 3.89 4.52 0.12
CA LEU A 202 5.11 3.77 0.43
C LEU A 202 6.38 4.46 -0.07
N ASP A 203 6.27 5.32 -1.10
CA ASP A 203 7.38 6.09 -1.62
C ASP A 203 7.93 7.14 -0.64
N ALA A 204 7.19 7.51 0.38
CA ALA A 204 7.70 8.33 1.48
C ALA A 204 8.77 7.61 2.33
N LEU A 205 8.84 6.27 2.24
CA LEU A 205 9.78 5.43 2.98
C LEU A 205 10.91 4.84 2.12
N LEU A 206 10.81 4.93 0.78
CA LEU A 206 11.80 4.47 -0.20
C LEU A 206 12.70 5.63 -0.63
#